data_7809898fa691401a5a845363125740bf
#
_entry.id   7809898fa691401a5a845363125740bf
#
_cell.length_a   1.000
_cell.length_b   1.000
_cell.length_c   1.000
_cell.angle_alpha   90.00
_cell.angle_beta   90.00
_cell.angle_gamma   90.00
#
_symmetry.space_group_name_H-M   'P 1'
#
loop_
_entity.id
_entity.type
_entity.pdbx_description
1 polymer ?
#
loop_
_entity_poly.entity_id
_entity_poly.type
_entity_poly.pdbx_seq_one_letter_code
_entity_poly.pdbx_strand_id
1 'polypeptide(L)'
;MLSLILADIYAGRSVIVLDPKADLINSILERVPGERAKDVVVIDLSDPSPVGFNPLALPGDKTLIADAILSVFKEVFKENWGIRSQDVLSAALLTLMETEGSSLLWLPALLTDDAFRKSITSKLKDRVVLKPFWKSYDAMKESERKQEIAPVLNKIRQFLYRPGLRSVLGQSDPKFQLTDLFYKRKIVLVPLNKGIVGSESAKLLGSLIVGLTWTLALSRANIAPEKRHVVSMYIDELQDYLSLPTDLSDALAQARGMGVGITMAHQYRAQLPPDIRAGVDVNARNKIVFGLNATDAKDMAAMAPELEALDFMTLPRYEVYTNFMADGKATGWIRGKTIPPMDSLRHPVGIRALSQITYGVPAEEVDEEFLKLIEKSEEESLTDFDDTTIGRRKT
;
A
#
# COMPACT_ATOMS: atom_id res chain seq x y z
N MET A 1 -12.86 -12.76 -11.33
CA MET A 1 -12.62 -11.62 -10.42
C MET A 1 -13.51 -10.43 -10.78
N LEU A 2 -13.56 -9.93 -12.03
CA LEU A 2 -14.36 -8.76 -12.44
C LEU A 2 -15.82 -8.81 -11.96
N SER A 3 -16.54 -9.92 -12.16
CA SER A 3 -17.95 -10.06 -11.73
C SER A 3 -18.15 -9.92 -10.22
N LEU A 4 -17.18 -10.40 -9.40
CA LEU A 4 -17.22 -10.27 -7.95
C LEU A 4 -17.02 -8.80 -7.53
N ILE A 5 -16.05 -8.12 -8.16
CA ILE A 5 -15.76 -6.70 -7.92
C ILE A 5 -16.98 -5.85 -8.26
N LEU A 6 -17.58 -6.08 -9.44
CA LEU A 6 -18.78 -5.35 -9.86
C LEU A 6 -19.97 -5.61 -8.93
N ALA A 7 -20.17 -6.84 -8.48
CA ALA A 7 -21.22 -7.16 -7.51
C ALA A 7 -21.06 -6.35 -6.21
N ASP A 8 -19.84 -6.19 -5.70
CA ASP A 8 -19.57 -5.38 -4.51
C ASP A 8 -19.78 -3.89 -4.78
N ILE A 9 -19.35 -3.39 -5.95
CA ILE A 9 -19.58 -2.00 -6.36
C ILE A 9 -21.07 -1.68 -6.44
N TYR A 10 -21.85 -2.55 -7.10
CA TYR A 10 -23.32 -2.39 -7.23
C TYR A 10 -24.04 -2.52 -5.87
N ALA A 11 -23.52 -3.35 -4.97
CA ALA A 11 -24.02 -3.46 -3.60
C ALA A 11 -23.64 -2.25 -2.71
N GLY A 12 -22.96 -1.23 -3.25
CA GLY A 12 -22.58 -0.02 -2.51
C GLY A 12 -21.45 -0.24 -1.50
N ARG A 13 -20.66 -1.32 -1.62
CA ARG A 13 -19.52 -1.58 -0.74
C ARG A 13 -18.31 -0.73 -1.12
N SER A 14 -17.39 -0.57 -0.18
CA SER A 14 -16.06 -0.09 -0.48
C SER A 14 -15.24 -1.21 -1.14
N VAL A 15 -14.51 -0.84 -2.17
CA VAL A 15 -13.70 -1.79 -2.93
C VAL A 15 -12.29 -1.23 -3.10
N ILE A 16 -11.27 -2.06 -2.92
CA ILE A 16 -9.91 -1.75 -3.33
C ILE A 16 -9.38 -2.88 -4.23
N VAL A 17 -8.81 -2.53 -5.36
CA VAL A 17 -8.31 -3.48 -6.36
C VAL A 17 -6.86 -3.17 -6.71
N LEU A 18 -5.99 -4.17 -6.58
CA LEU A 18 -4.61 -4.12 -7.06
C LEU A 18 -4.50 -5.00 -8.30
N ASP A 19 -4.06 -4.42 -9.41
CA ASP A 19 -3.97 -5.08 -10.71
C ASP A 19 -2.60 -4.85 -11.37
N PRO A 20 -1.72 -5.87 -11.43
CA PRO A 20 -0.38 -5.74 -12.00
C PRO A 20 -0.35 -5.62 -13.52
N LYS A 21 -1.49 -5.76 -14.21
CA LYS A 21 -1.61 -5.64 -15.67
C LYS A 21 -2.42 -4.43 -16.11
N ALA A 22 -3.22 -3.85 -15.23
CA ALA A 22 -4.16 -2.75 -15.45
C ALA A 22 -5.39 -3.09 -16.33
N ASP A 23 -5.48 -4.28 -16.93
CA ASP A 23 -6.59 -4.69 -17.79
C ASP A 23 -7.89 -4.88 -17.00
N LEU A 24 -7.79 -5.47 -15.81
CA LEU A 24 -8.92 -5.65 -14.91
C LEU A 24 -9.50 -4.29 -14.49
N ILE A 25 -8.64 -3.33 -14.16
CA ILE A 25 -9.04 -1.97 -13.78
C ILE A 25 -9.75 -1.26 -14.93
N ASN A 26 -9.24 -1.34 -16.15
CA ASN A 26 -9.92 -0.78 -17.32
C ASN A 26 -11.32 -1.39 -17.48
N SER A 27 -11.43 -2.72 -17.35
CA SER A 27 -12.70 -3.43 -17.42
C SER A 27 -13.69 -3.01 -16.31
N ILE A 28 -13.21 -2.67 -15.11
CA ILE A 28 -14.01 -2.12 -14.02
C ILE A 28 -14.50 -0.72 -14.37
N LEU A 29 -13.60 0.18 -14.79
CA LEU A 29 -13.93 1.57 -15.13
C LEU A 29 -14.98 1.66 -16.21
N GLU A 30 -14.97 0.75 -17.19
CA GLU A 30 -16.01 0.67 -18.24
C GLU A 30 -17.40 0.35 -17.69
N ARG A 31 -17.49 -0.28 -16.50
CA ARG A 31 -18.71 -0.90 -15.96
C ARG A 31 -19.16 -0.35 -14.60
N VAL A 32 -18.44 0.63 -14.06
CA VAL A 32 -18.87 1.32 -12.83
C VAL A 32 -20.19 2.06 -13.10
N PRO A 33 -21.23 1.89 -12.26
CA PRO A 33 -22.48 2.62 -12.41
C PRO A 33 -22.29 4.13 -12.25
N GLY A 34 -23.08 4.92 -12.96
CA GLY A 34 -22.92 6.39 -13.03
C GLY A 34 -22.97 7.08 -11.67
N GLU A 35 -23.86 6.61 -10.79
CA GLU A 35 -23.99 7.11 -9.42
C GLU A 35 -22.75 6.88 -8.56
N ARG A 36 -21.93 5.86 -8.88
CA ARG A 36 -20.69 5.52 -8.18
C ARG A 36 -19.44 6.12 -8.81
N ALA A 37 -19.56 6.77 -9.98
CA ALA A 37 -18.41 7.35 -10.70
C ALA A 37 -17.58 8.33 -9.83
N LYS A 38 -18.25 9.15 -9.02
CA LYS A 38 -17.63 10.11 -8.08
C LYS A 38 -16.89 9.45 -6.90
N ASP A 39 -17.17 8.16 -6.66
CA ASP A 39 -16.54 7.40 -5.57
C ASP A 39 -15.23 6.72 -6.03
N VAL A 40 -14.95 6.76 -7.33
CA VAL A 40 -13.76 6.13 -7.91
C VAL A 40 -12.53 6.98 -7.66
N VAL A 41 -11.49 6.33 -7.16
CA VAL A 41 -10.16 6.88 -6.93
C VAL A 41 -9.16 5.98 -7.67
N VAL A 42 -8.42 6.53 -8.63
CA VAL A 42 -7.40 5.80 -9.39
C VAL A 42 -6.02 6.27 -8.97
N ILE A 43 -5.26 5.42 -8.27
CA ILE A 43 -3.88 5.72 -7.87
C ILE A 43 -2.94 5.11 -8.92
N ASP A 44 -2.55 5.91 -9.90
CA ASP A 44 -1.76 5.47 -11.05
C ASP A 44 -0.43 6.21 -11.13
N LEU A 45 0.68 5.45 -11.02
CA LEU A 45 2.05 5.99 -11.08
C LEU A 45 2.42 6.56 -12.46
N SER A 46 1.65 6.27 -13.50
CA SER A 46 1.90 6.77 -14.86
C SER A 46 1.13 8.06 -15.18
N ASP A 47 0.27 8.51 -14.26
CA ASP A 47 -0.51 9.72 -14.44
C ASP A 47 0.36 10.99 -14.27
N PRO A 48 0.21 12.02 -15.13
CA PRO A 48 0.91 13.30 -14.96
C PRO A 48 0.40 14.10 -13.75
N SER A 49 -0.84 13.88 -13.33
CA SER A 49 -1.45 14.44 -12.12
C SER A 49 -1.99 13.31 -11.24
N PRO A 50 -1.11 12.53 -10.62
CA PRO A 50 -1.53 11.33 -9.90
C PRO A 50 -2.28 11.67 -8.61
N VAL A 51 -3.17 10.78 -8.24
CA VAL A 51 -3.76 10.79 -6.88
C VAL A 51 -2.69 10.43 -5.88
N GLY A 52 -2.49 11.29 -4.88
CA GLY A 52 -1.51 11.08 -3.83
C GLY A 52 -1.91 10.03 -2.81
N PHE A 53 -0.89 9.43 -2.23
CA PHE A 53 -1.01 8.53 -1.09
C PHE A 53 0.10 8.83 -0.09
N ASN A 54 -0.26 9.43 1.05
CA ASN A 54 0.69 9.72 2.11
C ASN A 54 0.55 8.73 3.27
N PRO A 55 1.47 7.75 3.38
CA PRO A 55 1.43 6.78 4.48
C PRO A 55 1.70 7.40 5.85
N LEU A 56 2.39 8.55 5.93
CA LEU A 56 2.73 9.21 7.19
C LEU A 56 1.55 9.99 7.79
N ALA A 57 0.57 10.38 6.96
CA ALA A 57 -0.61 11.14 7.38
C ALA A 57 -1.76 10.25 7.91
N LEU A 58 -1.58 8.93 7.95
CA LEU A 58 -2.63 8.02 8.41
C LEU A 58 -2.91 8.20 9.90
N PRO A 59 -4.20 8.20 10.32
CA PRO A 59 -4.56 8.28 11.72
C PRO A 59 -4.33 6.95 12.43
N GLY A 60 -4.04 7.00 13.72
CA GLY A 60 -3.85 5.82 14.56
C GLY A 60 -2.53 5.83 15.32
N ASP A 61 -2.09 4.66 15.75
CA ASP A 61 -0.81 4.49 16.42
C ASP A 61 0.34 4.64 15.42
N LYS A 62 1.13 5.70 15.58
CA LYS A 62 2.26 6.03 14.72
C LYS A 62 3.31 4.92 14.68
N THR A 63 3.49 4.22 15.80
CA THR A 63 4.45 3.11 15.89
C THR A 63 4.02 1.95 15.01
N LEU A 64 2.74 1.56 15.08
CA LEU A 64 2.20 0.48 14.23
C LEU A 64 2.25 0.84 12.74
N ILE A 65 2.01 2.10 12.39
CA ILE A 65 2.09 2.58 11.00
C ILE A 65 3.57 2.58 10.54
N ALA A 66 4.49 3.04 11.38
CA ALA A 66 5.92 3.00 11.08
C ALA A 66 6.41 1.56 10.89
N ASP A 67 6.01 0.64 11.76
CA ASP A 67 6.34 -0.79 11.65
C ASP A 67 5.79 -1.41 10.36
N ALA A 68 4.58 -1.03 9.95
CA ALA A 68 4.00 -1.47 8.69
C ALA A 68 4.82 -0.98 7.48
N ILE A 69 5.22 0.29 7.46
CA ILE A 69 6.08 0.86 6.42
C ILE A 69 7.45 0.17 6.41
N LEU A 70 8.06 -0.01 7.57
CA LEU A 70 9.35 -0.70 7.73
C LEU A 70 9.30 -2.14 7.23
N SER A 71 8.23 -2.86 7.53
CA SER A 71 8.03 -4.25 7.07
C SER A 71 7.99 -4.32 5.55
N VAL A 72 7.31 -3.37 4.90
CA VAL A 72 7.28 -3.26 3.44
C VAL A 72 8.67 -2.95 2.87
N PHE A 73 9.37 -1.96 3.42
CA PHE A 73 10.73 -1.63 2.99
C PHE A 73 11.68 -2.82 3.17
N LYS A 74 11.62 -3.52 4.31
CA LYS A 74 12.42 -4.71 4.58
C LYS A 74 12.17 -5.80 3.55
N GLU A 75 10.92 -6.05 3.17
CA GLU A 75 10.56 -7.08 2.21
C GLU A 75 10.96 -6.70 0.77
N VAL A 76 10.75 -5.43 0.37
CA VAL A 76 11.11 -4.95 -0.98
C VAL A 76 12.63 -4.90 -1.15
N PHE A 77 13.36 -4.56 -0.09
CA PHE A 77 14.81 -4.38 -0.11
C PHE A 77 15.56 -5.47 0.67
N LYS A 78 15.12 -6.72 0.61
CA LYS A 78 15.68 -7.86 1.37
C LYS A 78 17.19 -7.93 1.41
N GLU A 79 17.84 -7.67 0.26
CA GLU A 79 19.29 -7.66 0.16
C GLU A 79 19.87 -6.44 0.87
N ASN A 80 20.78 -6.68 1.81
CA ASN A 80 21.47 -5.64 2.59
C ASN A 80 20.61 -4.86 3.61
N TRP A 81 19.56 -5.45 4.18
CA TRP A 81 18.82 -4.88 5.30
C TRP A 81 19.57 -5.14 6.62
N GLY A 82 20.13 -4.10 7.23
CA GLY A 82 20.86 -4.19 8.50
C GLY A 82 20.09 -3.59 9.69
N ILE A 83 20.47 -3.99 10.91
CA ILE A 83 19.86 -3.49 12.15
C ILE A 83 19.98 -1.96 12.24
N ARG A 84 21.17 -1.40 11.88
CA ARG A 84 21.40 0.05 11.88
C ARG A 84 20.51 0.80 10.90
N SER A 85 20.32 0.23 9.70
CA SER A 85 19.40 0.82 8.71
C SER A 85 17.98 0.86 9.22
N GLN A 86 17.57 -0.16 9.96
CA GLN A 86 16.24 -0.21 10.57
C GLN A 86 16.08 0.87 11.65
N ASP A 87 17.06 1.04 12.52
CA ASP A 87 17.03 2.02 13.60
C ASP A 87 16.94 3.46 13.07
N VAL A 88 17.82 3.82 12.13
CA VAL A 88 17.79 5.14 11.49
C VAL A 88 16.47 5.41 10.77
N LEU A 89 15.96 4.43 10.03
CA LEU A 89 14.71 4.60 9.29
C LEU A 89 13.49 4.67 10.22
N SER A 90 13.49 3.91 11.32
CA SER A 90 12.45 3.99 12.36
C SER A 90 12.40 5.38 12.98
N ALA A 91 13.55 5.90 13.41
CA ALA A 91 13.63 7.23 13.98
C ALA A 91 13.21 8.31 12.98
N ALA A 92 13.61 8.20 11.71
CA ALA A 92 13.23 9.14 10.66
C ALA A 92 11.72 9.11 10.37
N LEU A 93 11.11 7.93 10.23
CA LEU A 93 9.68 7.80 10.02
C LEU A 93 8.85 8.36 11.18
N LEU A 94 9.19 8.01 12.41
CA LEU A 94 8.50 8.51 13.60
C LEU A 94 8.64 10.04 13.72
N THR A 95 9.83 10.59 13.41
CA THR A 95 10.06 12.03 13.37
C THR A 95 9.18 12.72 12.35
N LEU A 96 9.11 12.20 11.11
CA LEU A 96 8.24 12.77 10.09
C LEU A 96 6.77 12.65 10.46
N MET A 97 6.34 11.55 11.07
CA MET A 97 4.96 11.40 11.54
C MET A 97 4.58 12.37 12.67
N GLU A 98 5.55 12.92 13.42
CA GLU A 98 5.30 14.02 14.36
C GLU A 98 5.21 15.37 13.67
N THR A 99 5.67 15.46 12.42
CA THR A 99 5.77 16.71 11.65
C THR A 99 4.57 16.84 10.72
N GLU A 100 3.78 17.88 10.91
CA GLU A 100 2.61 18.17 10.07
C GLU A 100 3.05 18.46 8.62
N GLY A 101 2.30 17.95 7.65
CA GLY A 101 2.57 18.13 6.23
C GLY A 101 3.80 17.39 5.70
N SER A 102 4.34 16.43 6.46
CA SER A 102 5.48 15.63 6.00
C SER A 102 5.06 14.54 5.00
N SER A 103 6.02 14.12 4.17
CA SER A 103 5.86 12.98 3.26
C SER A 103 7.13 12.15 3.21
N LEU A 104 7.06 10.97 2.57
CA LEU A 104 8.25 10.12 2.38
C LEU A 104 9.35 10.78 1.53
N LEU A 105 9.01 11.81 0.76
CA LEU A 105 9.96 12.60 -0.02
C LEU A 105 10.97 13.35 0.89
N TRP A 106 10.60 13.63 2.13
CA TRP A 106 11.45 14.34 3.08
C TRP A 106 12.56 13.49 3.71
N LEU A 107 12.48 12.16 3.59
CA LEU A 107 13.45 11.24 4.23
C LEU A 107 14.92 11.54 3.87
N PRO A 108 15.30 11.73 2.59
CA PRO A 108 16.70 12.06 2.28
C PRO A 108 17.16 13.37 2.90
N ALA A 109 16.35 14.43 2.81
CA ALA A 109 16.70 15.74 3.37
C ALA A 109 16.86 15.65 4.89
N LEU A 110 15.94 14.99 5.59
CA LEU A 110 16.05 14.78 7.04
C LEU A 110 17.36 14.07 7.43
N LEU A 111 17.85 13.15 6.60
CA LEU A 111 19.06 12.39 6.88
C LEU A 111 20.35 13.10 6.45
N THR A 112 20.31 13.97 5.45
CA THR A 112 21.55 14.53 4.85
C THR A 112 21.72 16.02 5.03
N ASP A 113 20.64 16.77 5.22
CA ASP A 113 20.65 18.23 5.37
C ASP A 113 20.55 18.61 6.85
N ASP A 114 21.60 19.24 7.37
CA ASP A 114 21.67 19.61 8.79
C ASP A 114 20.68 20.74 9.14
N ALA A 115 20.47 21.69 8.24
CA ALA A 115 19.53 22.81 8.45
C ALA A 115 18.08 22.29 8.46
N PHE A 116 17.70 21.52 7.43
CA PHE A 116 16.41 20.90 7.34
C PHE A 116 16.12 20.01 8.55
N ARG A 117 17.05 19.15 8.91
CA ARG A 117 16.92 18.27 10.09
C ARG A 117 16.70 19.04 11.37
N LYS A 118 17.47 20.11 11.63
CA LYS A 118 17.31 20.95 12.82
C LYS A 118 15.96 21.65 12.86
N SER A 119 15.47 22.16 11.73
CA SER A 119 14.16 22.80 11.65
C SER A 119 13.02 21.84 12.06
N ILE A 120 13.16 20.55 11.74
CA ILE A 120 12.20 19.50 12.09
C ILE A 120 12.39 19.03 13.54
N THR A 121 13.62 18.64 13.91
CA THR A 121 13.89 17.99 15.21
C THR A 121 13.75 18.93 16.40
N SER A 122 13.91 20.23 16.20
CA SER A 122 13.65 21.25 17.23
C SER A 122 12.19 21.23 17.74
N LYS A 123 11.24 20.87 16.87
CA LYS A 123 9.80 20.86 17.13
C LYS A 123 9.29 19.53 17.69
N LEU A 124 10.14 18.50 17.77
CA LEU A 124 9.75 17.17 18.25
C LEU A 124 9.16 17.20 19.65
N LYS A 125 8.10 16.44 19.84
CA LYS A 125 7.42 16.27 21.14
C LYS A 125 8.09 15.16 21.96
N ASP A 126 8.54 14.07 21.31
CA ASP A 126 9.22 12.99 22.00
C ASP A 126 10.62 13.41 22.48
N ARG A 127 10.71 13.58 23.83
CA ARG A 127 11.95 13.97 24.51
C ARG A 127 12.74 12.77 25.03
N VAL A 128 12.15 11.58 24.99
CA VAL A 128 12.72 10.38 25.62
C VAL A 128 13.52 9.56 24.62
N VAL A 129 13.03 9.40 23.40
CA VAL A 129 13.63 8.55 22.37
C VAL A 129 14.14 9.38 21.19
N LEU A 130 13.27 10.14 20.51
CA LEU A 130 13.65 10.81 19.26
C LEU A 130 14.64 11.95 19.47
N LYS A 131 14.46 12.82 20.48
CA LYS A 131 15.44 13.90 20.74
C LYS A 131 16.83 13.37 21.10
N PRO A 132 17.00 12.39 22.01
CA PRO A 132 18.31 11.77 22.27
C PRO A 132 18.93 11.10 21.04
N PHE A 133 18.12 10.40 20.23
CA PHE A 133 18.58 9.81 18.97
C PHE A 133 19.22 10.86 18.06
N TRP A 134 18.48 11.93 17.74
CA TRP A 134 18.97 12.99 16.86
C TRP A 134 20.18 13.73 17.44
N LYS A 135 20.22 13.94 18.76
CA LYS A 135 21.39 14.51 19.42
C LYS A 135 22.62 13.63 19.25
N SER A 136 22.48 12.31 19.36
CA SER A 136 23.56 11.37 19.10
C SER A 136 23.97 11.34 17.64
N TYR A 137 23.00 11.37 16.74
CA TYR A 137 23.20 11.41 15.30
C TYR A 137 23.97 12.66 14.85
N ASP A 138 23.62 13.83 15.36
CA ASP A 138 24.29 15.10 15.05
C ASP A 138 25.69 15.19 15.66
N ALA A 139 25.97 14.44 16.73
CA ALA A 139 27.30 14.38 17.36
C ALA A 139 28.28 13.47 16.60
N MET A 140 27.81 12.63 15.66
CA MET A 140 28.67 11.77 14.85
C MET A 140 29.56 12.61 13.92
N LYS A 141 30.75 12.12 13.63
CA LYS A 141 31.58 12.69 12.56
C LYS A 141 30.88 12.50 11.21
N GLU A 142 31.02 13.46 10.31
CA GLU A 142 30.37 13.43 9.00
C GLU A 142 30.65 12.14 8.21
N SER A 143 31.90 11.66 8.25
CA SER A 143 32.27 10.41 7.57
C SER A 143 31.57 9.18 8.16
N GLU A 144 31.42 9.13 9.47
CA GLU A 144 30.78 8.06 10.21
C GLU A 144 29.27 8.07 9.93
N ARG A 145 28.65 9.24 10.02
CA ARG A 145 27.23 9.46 9.68
C ARG A 145 26.92 9.07 8.23
N LYS A 146 27.76 9.47 7.25
CA LYS A 146 27.60 9.06 5.84
C LYS A 146 27.65 7.55 5.66
N GLN A 147 28.52 6.84 6.37
CA GLN A 147 28.58 5.37 6.30
C GLN A 147 27.34 4.72 6.91
N GLU A 148 26.83 5.25 8.02
CA GLU A 148 25.65 4.75 8.71
C GLU A 148 24.39 4.83 7.84
N ILE A 149 24.19 5.97 7.17
CA ILE A 149 22.96 6.25 6.40
C ILE A 149 23.02 5.78 4.94
N ALA A 150 24.21 5.49 4.39
CA ALA A 150 24.33 5.11 2.98
C ALA A 150 23.43 3.95 2.56
N PRO A 151 23.30 2.85 3.33
CA PRO A 151 22.40 1.75 2.96
C PRO A 151 20.93 2.18 2.91
N VAL A 152 20.49 3.04 3.82
CA VAL A 152 19.13 3.59 3.88
C VAL A 152 18.88 4.51 2.70
N LEU A 153 19.79 5.48 2.49
CA LEU A 153 19.66 6.45 1.40
C LEU A 153 19.64 5.79 0.02
N ASN A 154 20.49 4.77 -0.20
CA ASN A 154 20.52 4.06 -1.47
C ASN A 154 19.14 3.42 -1.78
N LYS A 155 18.47 2.86 -0.78
CA LYS A 155 17.15 2.25 -0.92
C LYS A 155 16.07 3.28 -1.16
N ILE A 156 16.06 4.35 -0.36
CA ILE A 156 15.08 5.44 -0.50
C ILE A 156 15.23 6.10 -1.88
N ARG A 157 16.45 6.38 -2.33
CA ARG A 157 16.72 6.98 -3.65
C ARG A 157 16.23 6.11 -4.81
N GLN A 158 16.31 4.78 -4.72
CA GLN A 158 15.82 3.88 -5.77
C GLN A 158 14.36 4.12 -6.12
N PHE A 159 13.49 4.37 -5.14
CA PHE A 159 12.09 4.70 -5.43
C PHE A 159 11.89 6.19 -5.73
N LEU A 160 12.63 7.11 -5.12
CA LEU A 160 12.52 8.55 -5.41
C LEU A 160 13.05 8.93 -6.80
N TYR A 161 13.94 8.12 -7.39
CA TYR A 161 14.34 8.29 -8.80
C TYR A 161 13.21 7.94 -9.79
N ARG A 162 12.12 7.35 -9.32
CA ARG A 162 10.93 7.04 -10.12
C ARG A 162 9.92 8.19 -10.00
N PRO A 163 9.75 9.04 -11.04
CA PRO A 163 8.89 10.23 -10.93
C PRO A 163 7.47 9.90 -10.45
N GLY A 164 6.86 8.83 -10.97
CA GLY A 164 5.52 8.42 -10.57
C GLY A 164 5.40 8.07 -9.09
N LEU A 165 6.37 7.30 -8.51
CA LEU A 165 6.37 7.01 -7.08
C LEU A 165 6.59 8.26 -6.24
N ARG A 166 7.52 9.13 -6.68
CA ARG A 166 7.80 10.39 -6.00
C ARG A 166 6.56 11.28 -5.95
N SER A 167 5.83 11.40 -7.07
CA SER A 167 4.63 12.23 -7.15
C SER A 167 3.46 11.66 -6.35
N VAL A 168 3.33 10.33 -6.25
CA VAL A 168 2.26 9.70 -5.44
C VAL A 168 2.59 9.76 -3.95
N LEU A 169 3.81 9.38 -3.54
CA LEU A 169 4.22 9.27 -2.13
C LEU A 169 4.77 10.58 -1.56
N GLY A 170 4.99 11.60 -2.40
CA GLY A 170 5.54 12.89 -2.03
C GLY A 170 4.50 13.94 -1.63
N GLN A 171 3.22 13.72 -1.95
CA GLN A 171 2.17 14.67 -1.56
C GLN A 171 2.03 14.74 -0.04
N SER A 172 2.18 15.94 0.50
CA SER A 172 2.10 16.20 1.95
C SER A 172 0.67 16.10 2.47
N ASP A 173 -0.29 16.67 1.74
CA ASP A 173 -1.73 16.65 2.06
C ASP A 173 -2.55 16.17 0.85
N PRO A 174 -2.55 14.85 0.57
CA PRO A 174 -3.31 14.30 -0.55
C PRO A 174 -4.81 14.46 -0.31
N LYS A 175 -5.56 14.83 -1.38
CA LYS A 175 -7.01 15.01 -1.34
C LYS A 175 -7.78 13.72 -1.05
N PHE A 176 -7.17 12.56 -1.29
CA PHE A 176 -7.68 11.25 -0.95
C PHE A 176 -6.95 10.70 0.27
N GLN A 177 -7.69 10.17 1.24
CA GLN A 177 -7.14 9.47 2.39
C GLN A 177 -7.55 8.00 2.36
N LEU A 178 -6.60 7.09 2.65
CA LEU A 178 -6.87 5.64 2.64
C LEU A 178 -8.00 5.23 3.62
N THR A 179 -8.20 6.01 4.68
CA THR A 179 -9.32 5.88 5.62
C THR A 179 -10.70 6.03 4.96
N ASP A 180 -10.77 6.72 3.82
CA ASP A 180 -12.02 6.93 3.09
C ASP A 180 -12.64 5.61 2.60
N LEU A 181 -11.83 4.56 2.43
CA LEU A 181 -12.32 3.20 2.22
C LEU A 181 -13.27 2.72 3.32
N PHE A 182 -12.99 3.11 4.56
CA PHE A 182 -13.72 2.61 5.72
C PHE A 182 -14.95 3.47 6.10
N TYR A 183 -15.01 4.71 5.58
CA TYR A 183 -16.05 5.68 5.99
C TYR A 183 -16.85 6.28 4.83
N LYS A 184 -16.28 6.35 3.60
CA LYS A 184 -16.89 7.06 2.45
C LYS A 184 -17.25 6.16 1.26
N ARG A 185 -17.22 4.84 1.43
CA ARG A 185 -17.59 3.84 0.40
C ARG A 185 -16.84 4.01 -0.93
N LYS A 186 -15.55 4.36 -0.89
CA LYS A 186 -14.73 4.58 -2.07
C LYS A 186 -14.43 3.30 -2.85
N ILE A 187 -14.18 3.47 -4.14
CA ILE A 187 -13.71 2.44 -5.07
C ILE A 187 -12.29 2.84 -5.44
N VAL A 188 -11.30 2.23 -4.80
CA VAL A 188 -9.88 2.52 -5.00
C VAL A 188 -9.29 1.52 -6.00
N LEU A 189 -8.78 2.01 -7.10
CA LEU A 189 -8.22 1.22 -8.18
C LEU A 189 -6.74 1.56 -8.34
N VAL A 190 -5.88 0.55 -8.24
CA VAL A 190 -4.43 0.70 -8.25
C VAL A 190 -3.85 -0.09 -9.42
N PRO A 191 -3.72 0.52 -10.60
CA PRO A 191 -3.07 -0.10 -11.75
C PRO A 191 -1.56 -0.13 -11.53
N LEU A 192 -1.00 -1.32 -11.40
CA LEU A 192 0.41 -1.56 -11.10
C LEU A 192 1.11 -2.19 -12.31
N ASN A 193 0.88 -1.66 -13.51
CA ASN A 193 1.45 -2.20 -14.75
C ASN A 193 2.98 -2.21 -14.69
N LYS A 194 3.56 -3.37 -14.36
CA LYS A 194 5.01 -3.55 -14.21
C LYS A 194 5.82 -3.16 -15.44
N GLY A 195 5.22 -3.30 -16.64
CA GLY A 195 5.86 -2.90 -17.89
C GLY A 195 6.04 -1.40 -18.05
N ILE A 196 5.19 -0.60 -17.38
CA ILE A 196 5.22 0.87 -17.43
C ILE A 196 5.95 1.44 -16.22
N VAL A 197 5.55 1.02 -15.01
CA VAL A 197 6.04 1.64 -13.77
C VAL A 197 7.27 0.93 -13.17
N GLY A 198 7.61 -0.24 -13.69
CA GLY A 198 8.68 -1.10 -13.17
C GLY A 198 8.23 -1.98 -12.01
N SER A 199 8.81 -3.18 -11.93
CA SER A 199 8.41 -4.21 -10.96
C SER A 199 8.57 -3.78 -9.51
N GLU A 200 9.69 -3.12 -9.16
CA GLU A 200 9.97 -2.67 -7.80
C GLU A 200 9.00 -1.56 -7.33
N SER A 201 8.70 -0.61 -8.24
CA SER A 201 7.73 0.46 -7.95
C SER A 201 6.32 -0.10 -7.71
N ALA A 202 5.90 -1.03 -8.57
CA ALA A 202 4.63 -1.72 -8.43
C ALA A 202 4.55 -2.50 -7.10
N LYS A 203 5.61 -3.25 -6.77
CA LYS A 203 5.70 -4.01 -5.52
C LYS A 203 5.67 -3.09 -4.31
N LEU A 204 6.43 -2.00 -4.30
CA LEU A 204 6.49 -1.06 -3.18
C LEU A 204 5.12 -0.41 -2.93
N LEU A 205 4.51 0.20 -3.95
CA LEU A 205 3.22 0.87 -3.79
C LEU A 205 2.12 -0.12 -3.41
N GLY A 206 2.05 -1.25 -4.10
CA GLY A 206 1.05 -2.28 -3.82
C GLY A 206 1.16 -2.83 -2.40
N SER A 207 2.38 -3.15 -1.94
CA SER A 207 2.63 -3.63 -0.59
C SER A 207 2.32 -2.58 0.49
N LEU A 208 2.67 -1.30 0.26
CA LEU A 208 2.31 -0.20 1.17
C LEU A 208 0.78 -0.08 1.30
N ILE A 209 0.07 -0.08 0.17
CA ILE A 209 -1.39 0.04 0.18
C ILE A 209 -2.04 -1.16 0.88
N VAL A 210 -1.62 -2.39 0.58
CA VAL A 210 -2.16 -3.61 1.23
C VAL A 210 -1.86 -3.60 2.73
N GLY A 211 -0.60 -3.39 3.12
CA GLY A 211 -0.17 -3.41 4.52
C GLY A 211 -0.85 -2.32 5.35
N LEU A 212 -0.95 -1.10 4.83
CA LEU A 212 -1.57 0.02 5.55
C LEU A 212 -3.10 -0.06 5.56
N THR A 213 -3.73 -0.60 4.50
CA THR A 213 -5.18 -0.92 4.55
C THR A 213 -5.46 -1.94 5.64
N TRP A 214 -4.60 -2.95 5.81
CA TRP A 214 -4.71 -3.90 6.89
C TRP A 214 -4.49 -3.27 8.28
N THR A 215 -3.47 -2.43 8.45
CA THR A 215 -3.22 -1.70 9.70
C THR A 215 -4.43 -0.83 10.09
N LEU A 216 -5.03 -0.14 9.13
CA LEU A 216 -6.26 0.62 9.33
C LEU A 216 -7.46 -0.28 9.66
N ALA A 217 -7.54 -1.48 9.08
CA ALA A 217 -8.59 -2.43 9.45
C ALA A 217 -8.47 -2.86 10.91
N LEU A 218 -7.26 -3.15 11.39
CA LEU A 218 -6.99 -3.51 12.80
C LEU A 218 -7.35 -2.39 13.77
N SER A 219 -7.14 -1.12 13.41
CA SER A 219 -7.53 0.02 14.25
C SER A 219 -9.04 0.09 14.54
N ARG A 220 -9.85 -0.62 13.75
CA ARG A 220 -11.31 -0.73 13.94
C ARG A 220 -11.74 -1.75 15.00
N ALA A 221 -10.80 -2.41 15.67
CA ALA A 221 -11.11 -3.42 16.70
C ALA A 221 -12.05 -2.88 17.78
N ASN A 222 -11.93 -1.59 18.14
CA ASN A 222 -12.78 -0.91 19.11
C ASN A 222 -14.13 -0.44 18.57
N ILE A 223 -14.42 -0.63 17.28
CA ILE A 223 -15.71 -0.31 16.67
C ILE A 223 -16.59 -1.57 16.74
N ALA A 224 -17.84 -1.44 17.17
CA ALA A 224 -18.78 -2.56 17.19
C ALA A 224 -18.92 -3.20 15.81
N PRO A 225 -18.92 -4.55 15.68
CA PRO A 225 -18.87 -5.24 14.38
C PRO A 225 -19.98 -4.82 13.40
N GLU A 226 -21.17 -4.58 13.89
CA GLU A 226 -22.34 -4.15 13.09
C GLU A 226 -22.21 -2.73 12.53
N LYS A 227 -21.31 -1.92 13.09
CA LYS A 227 -21.00 -0.56 12.62
C LYS A 227 -19.79 -0.53 11.68
N ARG A 228 -19.09 -1.66 11.50
CA ARG A 228 -17.95 -1.75 10.60
C ARG A 228 -18.44 -1.82 9.16
N HIS A 229 -18.23 -0.77 8.40
CA HIS A 229 -18.49 -0.81 6.96
C HIS A 229 -17.61 -1.86 6.28
N VAL A 230 -18.20 -2.67 5.40
CA VAL A 230 -17.47 -3.74 4.70
C VAL A 230 -16.57 -3.14 3.61
N VAL A 231 -15.31 -3.53 3.63
CA VAL A 231 -14.32 -3.21 2.60
C VAL A 231 -13.91 -4.51 1.90
N SER A 232 -14.09 -4.57 0.60
CA SER A 232 -13.68 -5.72 -0.23
C SER A 232 -12.35 -5.41 -0.90
N MET A 233 -11.30 -6.15 -0.52
CA MET A 233 -9.96 -6.05 -1.08
C MET A 233 -9.74 -7.15 -2.10
N TYR A 234 -9.39 -6.78 -3.32
CA TYR A 234 -9.09 -7.70 -4.41
C TYR A 234 -7.63 -7.54 -4.82
N ILE A 235 -6.88 -8.63 -4.75
CA ILE A 235 -5.45 -8.67 -5.06
C ILE A 235 -5.26 -9.67 -6.19
N ASP A 236 -4.97 -9.18 -7.38
CA ASP A 236 -4.54 -10.02 -8.49
C ASP A 236 -3.03 -10.25 -8.41
N GLU A 237 -2.55 -11.45 -8.69
CA GLU A 237 -1.16 -11.89 -8.54
C GLU A 237 -0.64 -11.62 -7.09
N LEU A 238 -1.28 -12.24 -6.11
CA LEU A 238 -1.02 -12.06 -4.67
C LEU A 238 0.47 -12.09 -4.29
N GLN A 239 1.26 -12.97 -4.92
CA GLN A 239 2.69 -13.14 -4.65
C GLN A 239 3.52 -11.86 -4.81
N ASP A 240 3.01 -10.87 -5.51
CA ASP A 240 3.69 -9.60 -5.74
C ASP A 240 3.59 -8.64 -4.55
N TYR A 241 2.60 -8.84 -3.64
CA TYR A 241 2.21 -7.85 -2.62
C TYR A 241 2.11 -8.44 -1.20
N LEU A 242 2.85 -9.51 -0.93
CA LEU A 242 2.78 -10.28 0.33
C LEU A 242 3.45 -9.61 1.54
N SER A 243 3.86 -8.35 1.44
CA SER A 243 4.52 -7.64 2.54
C SER A 243 3.49 -7.08 3.52
N LEU A 244 2.91 -7.94 4.35
CA LEU A 244 2.04 -7.51 5.44
C LEU A 244 2.86 -7.30 6.73
N PRO A 245 2.46 -6.35 7.60
CA PRO A 245 3.10 -6.14 8.89
C PRO A 245 2.82 -7.27 9.89
N THR A 246 1.86 -8.13 9.58
CA THR A 246 1.50 -9.33 10.33
C THR A 246 1.57 -10.55 9.42
N ASP A 247 1.66 -11.74 10.01
CA ASP A 247 1.52 -12.97 9.25
C ASP A 247 0.21 -12.95 8.45
N LEU A 248 0.28 -13.29 7.16
CA LEU A 248 -0.91 -13.33 6.29
C LEU A 248 -1.96 -14.29 6.84
N SER A 249 -1.54 -15.40 7.45
CA SER A 249 -2.45 -16.36 8.08
C SER A 249 -3.29 -15.72 9.17
N ASP A 250 -2.64 -14.94 10.04
CA ASP A 250 -3.31 -14.20 11.11
C ASP A 250 -4.22 -13.10 10.55
N ALA A 251 -3.76 -12.40 9.51
CA ALA A 251 -4.56 -11.39 8.83
C ALA A 251 -5.84 -11.99 8.23
N LEU A 252 -5.73 -13.11 7.53
CA LEU A 252 -6.89 -13.81 6.95
C LEU A 252 -7.86 -14.33 8.00
N ALA A 253 -7.35 -14.87 9.12
CA ALA A 253 -8.18 -15.35 10.23
C ALA A 253 -9.01 -14.23 10.85
N GLN A 254 -8.46 -13.01 10.94
CA GLN A 254 -9.08 -11.85 11.60
C GLN A 254 -9.91 -10.99 10.64
N ALA A 255 -9.68 -11.06 9.32
CA ALA A 255 -10.23 -10.13 8.32
C ALA A 255 -11.75 -9.99 8.40
N ARG A 256 -12.48 -11.11 8.53
CA ARG A 256 -13.93 -11.10 8.69
C ARG A 256 -14.38 -10.30 9.93
N GLY A 257 -13.70 -10.50 11.05
CA GLY A 257 -13.98 -9.76 12.28
C GLY A 257 -13.77 -8.25 12.12
N MET A 258 -12.77 -7.84 11.34
CA MET A 258 -12.48 -6.44 11.08
C MET A 258 -13.35 -5.83 9.97
N GLY A 259 -14.27 -6.57 9.37
CA GLY A 259 -15.13 -6.12 8.28
C GLY A 259 -14.38 -5.95 6.96
N VAL A 260 -13.35 -6.77 6.73
CA VAL A 260 -12.59 -6.79 5.48
C VAL A 260 -12.77 -8.16 4.82
N GLY A 261 -13.21 -8.17 3.56
CA GLY A 261 -13.23 -9.33 2.70
C GLY A 261 -11.98 -9.31 1.80
N ILE A 262 -11.15 -10.35 1.85
CA ILE A 262 -9.95 -10.42 1.00
C ILE A 262 -10.16 -11.48 -0.06
N THR A 263 -10.10 -11.08 -1.33
CA THR A 263 -10.13 -11.96 -2.50
C THR A 263 -8.77 -11.91 -3.17
N MET A 264 -8.14 -13.08 -3.29
CA MET A 264 -6.78 -13.20 -3.80
C MET A 264 -6.77 -14.12 -5.02
N ALA A 265 -5.97 -13.78 -6.03
CA ALA A 265 -5.72 -14.63 -7.17
C ALA A 265 -4.22 -14.88 -7.36
N HIS A 266 -3.88 -16.07 -7.84
CA HIS A 266 -2.54 -16.46 -8.29
C HIS A 266 -2.67 -17.47 -9.42
N GLN A 267 -1.63 -17.63 -10.25
CA GLN A 267 -1.68 -18.54 -11.40
C GLN A 267 -1.36 -19.97 -11.02
N TYR A 268 -0.35 -20.19 -10.18
CA TYR A 268 0.04 -21.52 -9.69
C TYR A 268 0.58 -21.42 -8.25
N ARG A 269 0.40 -22.49 -7.51
CA ARG A 269 0.62 -22.55 -6.06
C ARG A 269 2.08 -22.34 -5.65
N ALA A 270 3.04 -22.77 -6.48
CA ALA A 270 4.47 -22.63 -6.19
C ALA A 270 4.96 -21.16 -6.25
N GLN A 271 4.15 -20.21 -6.75
CA GLN A 271 4.43 -18.77 -6.64
C GLN A 271 4.37 -18.27 -5.19
N LEU A 272 3.60 -18.95 -4.35
CA LEU A 272 3.44 -18.59 -2.95
C LEU A 272 4.51 -19.27 -2.09
N PRO A 273 5.20 -18.53 -1.20
CA PRO A 273 6.03 -19.14 -0.17
C PRO A 273 5.26 -20.22 0.63
N PRO A 274 5.91 -21.28 1.12
CA PRO A 274 5.23 -22.40 1.76
C PRO A 274 4.33 -22.03 2.94
N ASP A 275 4.78 -21.13 3.79
CA ASP A 275 4.05 -20.58 4.94
C ASP A 275 2.80 -19.78 4.51
N ILE A 276 2.94 -18.92 3.53
CA ILE A 276 1.83 -18.16 2.94
C ILE A 276 0.80 -19.11 2.31
N ARG A 277 1.28 -20.10 1.55
CA ARG A 277 0.41 -21.10 0.92
C ARG A 277 -0.40 -21.88 1.95
N ALA A 278 0.24 -22.34 3.04
CA ALA A 278 -0.43 -23.01 4.12
C ALA A 278 -1.50 -22.12 4.79
N GLY A 279 -1.18 -20.87 5.04
CA GLY A 279 -2.12 -19.88 5.58
C GLY A 279 -3.33 -19.63 4.67
N VAL A 280 -3.11 -19.52 3.37
CA VAL A 280 -4.19 -19.37 2.37
C VAL A 280 -5.06 -20.63 2.30
N ASP A 281 -4.46 -21.82 2.32
CA ASP A 281 -5.21 -23.08 2.26
C ASP A 281 -6.20 -23.25 3.42
N VAL A 282 -5.78 -22.87 4.61
CA VAL A 282 -6.59 -22.99 5.84
C VAL A 282 -7.65 -21.87 5.95
N ASN A 283 -7.28 -20.63 5.67
CA ASN A 283 -8.12 -19.47 5.97
C ASN A 283 -8.99 -19.01 4.79
N ALA A 284 -8.53 -19.19 3.54
CA ALA A 284 -9.35 -18.87 2.36
C ALA A 284 -10.35 -20.00 2.08
N ARG A 285 -11.42 -20.04 2.88
CA ARG A 285 -12.43 -21.11 2.83
C ARG A 285 -13.25 -21.14 1.54
N ASN A 286 -13.47 -19.97 0.92
CA ASN A 286 -14.11 -19.89 -0.38
C ASN A 286 -13.05 -20.08 -1.46
N LYS A 287 -13.24 -21.09 -2.33
CA LYS A 287 -12.29 -21.41 -3.38
C LYS A 287 -12.99 -21.43 -4.73
N ILE A 288 -12.33 -20.84 -5.74
CA ILE A 288 -12.71 -20.90 -7.16
C ILE A 288 -11.49 -21.37 -7.92
N VAL A 289 -11.56 -22.55 -8.52
CA VAL A 289 -10.42 -23.24 -9.15
C VAL A 289 -10.72 -23.45 -10.62
N PHE A 290 -9.88 -22.90 -11.47
CA PHE A 290 -9.86 -23.12 -12.92
C PHE A 290 -8.98 -24.34 -13.26
N GLY A 291 -8.81 -24.63 -14.54
CA GLY A 291 -7.93 -25.70 -15.01
C GLY A 291 -6.50 -25.55 -14.45
N LEU A 292 -5.95 -26.62 -13.89
CA LEU A 292 -4.68 -26.65 -13.20
C LEU A 292 -3.64 -27.50 -13.94
N ASN A 293 -2.36 -27.23 -13.68
CA ASN A 293 -1.26 -28.13 -14.01
C ASN A 293 -1.27 -29.38 -13.09
N ALA A 294 -0.51 -30.41 -13.46
CA ALA A 294 -0.53 -31.69 -12.76
C ALA A 294 -0.10 -31.61 -11.27
N THR A 295 0.81 -30.70 -10.91
CA THR A 295 1.28 -30.55 -9.53
C THR A 295 0.21 -29.91 -8.67
N ASP A 296 -0.33 -28.75 -9.11
CA ASP A 296 -1.37 -28.04 -8.40
C ASP A 296 -2.68 -28.85 -8.32
N ALA A 297 -2.99 -29.61 -9.35
CA ALA A 297 -4.15 -30.50 -9.37
C ALA A 297 -4.08 -31.60 -8.30
N LYS A 298 -2.90 -32.21 -8.07
CA LYS A 298 -2.68 -33.14 -6.97
C LYS A 298 -2.87 -32.52 -5.60
N ASP A 299 -2.32 -31.31 -5.41
CA ASP A 299 -2.48 -30.57 -4.16
C ASP A 299 -3.95 -30.21 -3.90
N MET A 300 -4.69 -29.82 -4.93
CA MET A 300 -6.11 -29.49 -4.81
C MET A 300 -6.98 -30.72 -4.56
N ALA A 301 -6.71 -31.86 -5.21
CA ALA A 301 -7.42 -33.12 -4.96
C ALA A 301 -7.24 -33.62 -3.51
N ALA A 302 -6.08 -33.36 -2.90
CA ALA A 302 -5.87 -33.69 -1.48
C ALA A 302 -6.81 -32.84 -0.54
N MET A 303 -7.30 -31.70 -0.98
CA MET A 303 -8.27 -30.86 -0.27
C MET A 303 -9.72 -31.04 -0.72
N ALA A 304 -9.96 -31.89 -1.72
CA ALA A 304 -11.24 -32.16 -2.34
C ALA A 304 -11.46 -33.67 -2.46
N PRO A 305 -11.81 -34.39 -1.37
CA PRO A 305 -11.86 -35.86 -1.35
C PRO A 305 -12.82 -36.48 -2.37
N GLU A 306 -13.82 -35.72 -2.84
CA GLU A 306 -14.77 -36.11 -3.86
C GLU A 306 -14.29 -35.94 -5.31
N LEU A 307 -13.08 -35.35 -5.52
CA LEU A 307 -12.53 -35.06 -6.85
C LEU A 307 -11.12 -35.67 -7.01
N GLU A 308 -10.80 -36.05 -8.23
CA GLU A 308 -9.47 -36.51 -8.60
C GLU A 308 -8.65 -35.36 -9.25
N ALA A 309 -7.32 -35.51 -9.28
CA ALA A 309 -6.44 -34.56 -9.95
C ALA A 309 -6.82 -34.33 -11.43
N LEU A 310 -7.29 -35.38 -12.09
CA LEU A 310 -7.70 -35.34 -13.49
C LEU A 310 -8.90 -34.40 -13.71
N ASP A 311 -9.81 -34.31 -12.73
CA ASP A 311 -10.98 -33.40 -12.82
C ASP A 311 -10.54 -31.94 -12.93
N PHE A 312 -9.51 -31.54 -12.18
CA PHE A 312 -8.95 -30.17 -12.25
C PHE A 312 -8.12 -29.95 -13.51
N MET A 313 -7.41 -30.95 -14.00
CA MET A 313 -6.56 -30.84 -15.19
C MET A 313 -7.35 -30.74 -16.48
N THR A 314 -8.53 -31.36 -16.53
CA THR A 314 -9.37 -31.44 -17.73
C THR A 314 -10.47 -30.42 -17.83
N LEU A 315 -10.52 -29.43 -16.88
CA LEU A 315 -11.49 -28.35 -16.93
C LEU A 315 -11.39 -27.53 -18.23
N PRO A 316 -12.46 -27.44 -19.00
CA PRO A 316 -12.52 -26.56 -20.18
C PRO A 316 -12.37 -25.09 -19.81
N ARG A 317 -12.07 -24.29 -20.81
CA ARG A 317 -12.00 -22.81 -20.66
C ARG A 317 -13.33 -22.27 -20.10
N TYR A 318 -13.24 -21.37 -19.10
CA TYR A 318 -14.35 -20.77 -18.39
C TYR A 318 -15.11 -21.70 -17.44
N GLU A 319 -14.74 -22.94 -17.30
CA GLU A 319 -15.28 -23.82 -16.25
C GLU A 319 -14.43 -23.79 -15.00
N VAL A 320 -15.07 -24.01 -13.87
CA VAL A 320 -14.47 -23.95 -12.54
C VAL A 320 -15.02 -25.03 -11.62
N TYR A 321 -14.22 -25.44 -10.66
CA TYR A 321 -14.73 -26.02 -9.42
C TYR A 321 -14.77 -24.95 -8.34
N THR A 322 -15.86 -24.89 -7.59
CA THR A 322 -16.05 -23.95 -6.49
C THR A 322 -16.40 -24.69 -5.21
N ASN A 323 -15.86 -24.19 -4.09
CA ASN A 323 -16.30 -24.59 -2.76
C ASN A 323 -16.51 -23.32 -1.95
N PHE A 324 -17.73 -23.08 -1.52
CA PHE A 324 -18.12 -21.87 -0.80
C PHE A 324 -18.60 -22.19 0.61
N MET A 325 -18.49 -21.22 1.49
CA MET A 325 -19.12 -21.27 2.81
C MET A 325 -20.49 -20.60 2.74
N ALA A 326 -21.54 -21.38 2.96
CA ALA A 326 -22.94 -20.94 3.05
C ALA A 326 -23.48 -21.37 4.42
N ASP A 327 -24.09 -20.44 5.17
CA ASP A 327 -24.68 -20.68 6.50
C ASP A 327 -23.76 -21.45 7.49
N GLY A 328 -22.46 -21.12 7.43
CA GLY A 328 -21.44 -21.74 8.28
C GLY A 328 -20.94 -23.12 7.86
N LYS A 329 -21.47 -23.68 6.76
CA LYS A 329 -21.09 -24.97 6.21
C LYS A 329 -20.47 -24.84 4.83
N ALA A 330 -19.56 -25.75 4.50
CA ALA A 330 -19.02 -25.85 3.14
C ALA A 330 -20.11 -26.43 2.20
N THR A 331 -20.23 -25.88 0.99
CA THR A 331 -21.17 -26.38 -0.04
C THR A 331 -20.72 -27.71 -0.64
N GLY A 332 -19.49 -28.13 -0.37
CA GLY A 332 -18.79 -29.14 -1.19
C GLY A 332 -18.30 -28.55 -2.51
N TRP A 333 -17.64 -29.38 -3.30
CA TRP A 333 -17.09 -28.96 -4.59
C TRP A 333 -18.16 -29.07 -5.69
N ILE A 334 -18.47 -27.93 -6.29
CA ILE A 334 -19.50 -27.81 -7.33
C ILE A 334 -18.83 -27.35 -8.62
N ARG A 335 -19.04 -28.10 -9.71
CA ARG A 335 -18.63 -27.68 -11.04
C ARG A 335 -19.56 -26.61 -11.57
N GLY A 336 -19.00 -25.56 -12.11
CA GLY A 336 -19.73 -24.43 -12.65
C GLY A 336 -19.07 -23.85 -13.89
N LYS A 337 -19.74 -22.90 -14.53
CA LYS A 337 -19.22 -22.14 -15.66
C LYS A 337 -19.33 -20.67 -15.35
N THR A 338 -18.24 -19.93 -15.61
CA THR A 338 -18.26 -18.48 -15.47
C THR A 338 -19.12 -17.84 -16.55
N ILE A 339 -19.87 -16.83 -16.17
CA ILE A 339 -20.65 -16.03 -17.13
C ILE A 339 -19.76 -14.96 -17.75
N PRO A 340 -19.99 -14.56 -19.01
CA PRO A 340 -19.33 -13.40 -19.60
C PRO A 340 -19.53 -12.15 -18.75
N PRO A 341 -18.57 -11.21 -18.74
CA PRO A 341 -18.79 -9.91 -18.09
C PRO A 341 -19.95 -9.19 -18.77
N MET A 342 -20.64 -8.35 -18.00
CA MET A 342 -21.67 -7.46 -18.56
C MET A 342 -21.03 -6.53 -19.61
N ASP A 343 -21.85 -6.02 -20.54
CA ASP A 343 -21.40 -5.11 -21.57
C ASP A 343 -20.81 -3.82 -20.99
N SER A 344 -19.88 -3.21 -21.72
CA SER A 344 -19.28 -1.92 -21.34
C SER A 344 -20.37 -0.84 -21.36
N LEU A 345 -20.46 -0.06 -20.31
CA LEU A 345 -21.41 1.06 -20.18
C LEU A 345 -20.84 2.35 -20.78
N ARG A 346 -19.50 2.47 -20.83
CA ARG A 346 -18.80 3.68 -21.24
C ARG A 346 -17.31 3.43 -21.52
N HIS A 347 -16.66 4.44 -22.08
CA HIS A 347 -15.20 4.43 -22.22
C HIS A 347 -14.52 4.75 -20.86
N PRO A 348 -13.45 4.05 -20.44
CA PRO A 348 -12.84 4.18 -19.11
C PRO A 348 -12.21 5.57 -18.85
N VAL A 349 -11.81 6.29 -19.90
CA VAL A 349 -11.13 7.59 -19.82
C VAL A 349 -11.93 8.63 -19.03
N GLY A 350 -13.26 8.67 -19.16
CA GLY A 350 -14.09 9.66 -18.49
C GLY A 350 -14.05 9.54 -16.95
N ILE A 351 -14.12 8.32 -16.42
CA ILE A 351 -14.04 8.11 -14.96
C ILE A 351 -12.62 8.33 -14.44
N ARG A 352 -11.59 7.92 -15.23
CA ARG A 352 -10.20 8.18 -14.88
C ARG A 352 -9.92 9.68 -14.78
N ALA A 353 -10.36 10.46 -15.77
CA ALA A 353 -10.24 11.91 -15.77
C ALA A 353 -10.98 12.56 -14.59
N LEU A 354 -12.17 12.07 -14.24
CA LEU A 354 -12.91 12.56 -13.07
C LEU A 354 -12.13 12.32 -11.78
N SER A 355 -11.50 11.15 -11.62
CA SER A 355 -10.65 10.86 -10.47
C SER A 355 -9.44 11.80 -10.40
N GLN A 356 -8.75 12.04 -11.53
CA GLN A 356 -7.63 12.99 -11.60
C GLN A 356 -8.04 14.42 -11.23
N ILE A 357 -9.12 14.93 -11.81
CA ILE A 357 -9.61 16.30 -11.54
C ILE A 357 -9.98 16.45 -10.06
N THR A 358 -10.55 15.41 -9.48
CA THR A 358 -11.04 15.46 -8.09
C THR A 358 -9.91 15.33 -7.07
N TYR A 359 -8.98 14.39 -7.29
CA TYR A 359 -8.00 13.97 -6.28
C TYR A 359 -6.55 14.18 -6.72
N GLY A 360 -6.29 14.38 -8.00
CA GLY A 360 -4.93 14.50 -8.52
C GLY A 360 -4.25 15.82 -8.14
N VAL A 361 -2.92 15.76 -8.11
CA VAL A 361 -2.02 16.92 -8.00
C VAL A 361 -0.95 16.77 -9.07
N PRO A 362 -0.67 17.81 -9.88
CA PRO A 362 0.39 17.75 -10.88
C PRO A 362 1.74 17.35 -10.26
N ALA A 363 2.46 16.47 -10.94
CA ALA A 363 3.75 15.96 -10.43
C ALA A 363 4.76 17.07 -10.18
N GLU A 364 4.75 18.11 -11.02
CA GLU A 364 5.63 19.27 -10.90
C GLU A 364 5.34 20.08 -9.62
N GLU A 365 4.06 20.23 -9.24
CA GLU A 365 3.68 20.94 -8.00
C GLU A 365 4.21 20.24 -6.75
N VAL A 366 4.23 18.90 -6.74
CA VAL A 366 4.76 18.10 -5.62
C VAL A 366 6.27 18.34 -5.45
N ASP A 367 7.00 18.37 -6.57
CA ASP A 367 8.45 18.63 -6.55
C ASP A 367 8.75 20.08 -6.12
N GLU A 368 8.00 21.07 -6.65
CA GLU A 368 8.15 22.48 -6.28
C GLU A 368 7.83 22.76 -4.81
N GLU A 369 6.77 22.17 -4.27
CA GLU A 369 6.42 22.31 -2.84
C GLU A 369 7.57 21.84 -1.96
N PHE A 370 8.17 20.71 -2.28
CA PHE A 370 9.30 20.18 -1.53
C PHE A 370 10.56 21.05 -1.68
N LEU A 371 10.88 21.57 -2.87
CA LEU A 371 12.02 22.46 -3.08
C LEU A 371 11.89 23.75 -2.29
N LYS A 372 10.72 24.38 -2.30
CA LYS A 372 10.44 25.58 -1.50
C LYS A 372 10.60 25.34 0.00
N LEU A 373 10.27 24.15 0.47
CA LEU A 373 10.47 23.77 1.87
C LEU A 373 11.95 23.69 2.24
N ILE A 374 12.79 23.13 1.36
CA ILE A 374 14.24 23.06 1.58
C ILE A 374 14.83 24.47 1.59
N GLU A 375 14.55 25.30 0.59
CA GLU A 375 15.02 26.69 0.50
C GLU A 375 14.67 27.49 1.75
N LYS A 376 13.43 27.37 2.22
CA LYS A 376 13.00 28.04 3.46
C LYS A 376 13.79 27.59 4.69
N SER A 377 14.13 26.30 4.79
CA SER A 377 14.90 25.78 5.94
C SER A 377 16.35 26.29 5.94
N GLU A 378 16.93 26.51 4.76
CA GLU A 378 18.26 27.11 4.60
C GLU A 378 18.26 28.58 5.01
N GLU A 379 17.24 29.36 4.58
CA GLU A 379 17.09 30.77 4.95
C GLU A 379 16.90 30.95 6.48
N GLU A 380 16.05 30.15 7.11
CA GLU A 380 15.84 30.16 8.57
C GLU A 380 17.16 29.85 9.32
N SER A 381 17.98 28.94 8.81
CA SER A 381 19.28 28.61 9.38
C SER A 381 20.29 29.74 9.29
N LEU A 382 20.28 30.52 8.21
CA LEU A 382 21.17 31.67 8.02
C LEU A 382 20.81 32.84 8.96
N THR A 383 19.51 33.08 9.19
CA THR A 383 19.06 34.14 10.10
C THR A 383 19.37 33.84 11.57
N ASP A 384 19.30 32.58 12.00
CA ASP A 384 19.68 32.17 13.36
C ASP A 384 21.20 32.35 13.61
N PHE A 385 22.06 32.26 12.60
CA PHE A 385 23.48 32.52 12.70
C PHE A 385 23.80 34.03 12.88
N ASP A 386 23.05 34.92 12.23
CA ASP A 386 23.26 36.36 12.35
C ASP A 386 22.86 36.90 13.73
N ASP A 387 21.75 36.45 14.31
CA ASP A 387 21.30 36.86 15.64
C ASP A 387 22.24 36.39 16.76
N THR A 388 22.90 35.26 16.63
CA THR A 388 23.87 34.76 17.60
C THR A 388 25.23 35.49 17.52
N THR A 389 25.56 36.09 16.38
CA THR A 389 26.81 36.84 16.19
C THR A 389 26.72 38.31 16.65
N ILE A 390 25.55 38.90 16.65
CA ILE A 390 25.32 40.29 17.10
C ILE A 390 25.33 40.40 18.63
N GLY A 391 25.09 39.33 19.37
CA GLY A 391 25.04 39.29 20.85
C GLY A 391 26.38 39.37 21.60
N ARG A 392 27.55 39.36 20.89
CA ARG A 392 28.89 39.44 21.52
C ARG A 392 29.66 40.69 21.17
N ARG A 393 29.10 41.85 21.49
CA ARG A 393 29.87 43.08 21.70
C ARG A 393 29.16 43.91 22.76
N LYS A 394 29.50 43.63 24.04
CA LYS A 394 29.52 44.67 25.11
C LYS A 394 30.29 44.13 26.33
N THR A 395 31.45 44.77 26.52
CA THR A 395 32.31 45.03 27.68
C THR A 395 32.97 43.82 28.26
#